data_53f8ae5f36a3e5b6e4e7d8b26d036ce1
#
_entry.id   53f8ae5f36a3e5b6e4e7d8b26d036ce1
#
_cell.length_a   1.000
_cell.length_b   1.000
_cell.length_c   1.000
_cell.angle_alpha   90.00
_cell.angle_beta   90.00
_cell.angle_gamma   90.00
#
_symmetry.space_group_name_H-M   'P 1'
#
loop_
_entity.id
_entity.type
_entity.pdbx_description
1 polymer ?
#
loop_
_entity_poly.entity_id
_entity_poly.type
_entity_poly.pdbx_seq_one_letter_code
_entity_poly.pdbx_strand_id
1 'polypeptide(L)'
;QLLQAPRVTTRHAGLVPDVLQSLGFTNLDKSAAESYQLYRMLLAGRTEVIAGDTDAGVAYYCLQLNIATDALRQIPVELYRSSLYIAFSRDSDDALVSAWADALEQLRLSGELARIQRRYEQMPGR
;
A
#
# COMPACT_ATOMS: atom_id res chain seq x y z
N GLN A 1 6.68 -18.47 -9.97
CA GLN A 1 7.97 -18.27 -9.24
C GLN A 1 7.75 -17.73 -7.83
N LEU A 2 6.88 -16.73 -7.60
CA LEU A 2 6.60 -16.18 -6.28
C LEU A 2 5.93 -17.16 -5.31
N LEU A 3 5.16 -18.12 -5.81
CA LEU A 3 4.55 -19.18 -4.99
C LEU A 3 5.58 -20.09 -4.32
N GLN A 4 6.78 -20.16 -4.87
CA GLN A 4 7.91 -20.95 -4.35
C GLN A 4 8.94 -20.10 -3.59
N ALA A 5 8.68 -18.80 -3.41
CA ALA A 5 9.54 -17.94 -2.58
C ALA A 5 9.63 -18.52 -1.16
N PRO A 6 10.81 -18.49 -0.53
CA PRO A 6 11.01 -19.13 0.77
C PRO A 6 10.09 -18.55 1.84
N ARG A 7 9.80 -17.25 1.79
CA ARG A 7 8.89 -16.59 2.73
C ARG A 7 8.42 -15.25 2.15
N VAL A 8 7.12 -15.02 2.17
CA VAL A 8 6.53 -13.71 1.90
C VAL A 8 5.96 -13.14 3.19
N THR A 9 6.50 -12.04 3.66
CA THR A 9 6.04 -11.39 4.89
C THR A 9 5.03 -10.29 4.56
N THR A 10 3.92 -10.31 5.26
CA THR A 10 2.83 -9.33 5.14
C THR A 10 2.29 -8.99 6.53
N ARG A 11 1.40 -8.01 6.62
CA ARG A 11 0.72 -7.72 7.88
C ARG A 11 -0.15 -8.90 8.31
N HIS A 12 -0.37 -9.02 9.63
CA HIS A 12 -1.16 -10.13 10.19
C HIS A 12 -2.62 -10.12 9.73
N ALA A 13 -3.18 -8.93 9.38
CA ALA A 13 -4.56 -8.76 8.96
C ALA A 13 -4.69 -7.72 7.84
N GLY A 14 -5.80 -7.75 7.13
CA GLY A 14 -6.15 -6.84 6.06
C GLY A 14 -6.28 -7.53 4.71
N LEU A 15 -6.53 -6.76 3.68
CA LEU A 15 -6.82 -7.26 2.33
C LEU A 15 -5.64 -8.05 1.72
N VAL A 16 -4.40 -7.60 1.92
CA VAL A 16 -3.22 -8.20 1.26
C VAL A 16 -3.00 -9.66 1.66
N PRO A 17 -2.97 -10.04 2.97
CA PRO A 17 -2.84 -11.44 3.34
C PRO A 17 -3.97 -12.32 2.80
N ASP A 18 -5.20 -11.82 2.74
CA ASP A 18 -6.34 -12.57 2.22
C ASP A 18 -6.22 -12.80 0.70
N VAL A 19 -5.79 -11.77 -0.05
CA VAL A 19 -5.50 -11.89 -1.48
C VAL A 19 -4.38 -12.90 -1.72
N LEU A 20 -3.28 -12.82 -0.99
CA LEU A 20 -2.16 -13.76 -1.15
C LEU A 20 -2.60 -15.21 -0.88
N GLN A 21 -3.41 -15.43 0.15
CA GLN A 21 -3.97 -16.76 0.42
C GLN A 21 -4.89 -17.26 -0.70
N SER A 22 -5.75 -16.38 -1.23
CA SER A 22 -6.63 -16.73 -2.36
C SER A 22 -5.88 -17.05 -3.64
N LEU A 23 -4.68 -16.46 -3.82
CA LEU A 23 -3.76 -16.76 -4.92
C LEU A 23 -2.93 -18.03 -4.70
N GLY A 24 -3.11 -18.74 -3.58
CA GLY A 24 -2.45 -20.01 -3.29
C GLY A 24 -1.09 -19.89 -2.61
N PHE A 25 -0.75 -18.72 -2.06
CA PHE A 25 0.47 -18.60 -1.26
C PHE A 25 0.31 -19.32 0.08
N THR A 26 1.19 -20.27 0.36
CA THR A 26 1.19 -21.05 1.61
C THR A 26 2.34 -20.71 2.55
N ASN A 27 3.35 -19.98 2.05
CA ASN A 27 4.58 -19.61 2.75
C ASN A 27 4.52 -18.18 3.32
N LEU A 28 3.35 -17.78 3.84
CA LEU A 28 3.13 -16.45 4.38
C LEU A 28 3.60 -16.33 5.83
N ASP A 29 4.37 -15.27 6.11
CA ASP A 29 4.66 -14.81 7.46
C ASP A 29 3.78 -13.58 7.75
N LYS A 30 2.86 -13.72 8.70
CA LYS A 30 1.93 -12.68 9.12
C LYS A 30 2.28 -12.09 10.49
N SER A 31 3.55 -12.09 10.86
CA SER A 31 4.01 -11.63 12.19
C SER A 31 4.03 -10.11 12.34
N ALA A 32 4.03 -9.34 11.24
CA ALA A 32 4.06 -7.89 11.30
C ALA A 32 2.67 -7.31 11.61
N ALA A 33 2.56 -6.51 12.66
CA ALA A 33 1.33 -5.78 12.99
C ALA A 33 1.15 -4.53 12.11
N GLU A 34 2.26 -3.82 11.83
CA GLU A 34 2.26 -2.54 11.11
C GLU A 34 3.16 -2.59 9.87
N SER A 35 2.83 -1.78 8.85
CA SER A 35 3.60 -1.74 7.61
C SER A 35 5.08 -1.41 7.82
N TYR A 36 5.41 -0.45 8.69
CA TYR A 36 6.81 -0.09 8.94
C TYR A 36 7.68 -1.27 9.45
N GLN A 37 7.07 -2.26 10.11
CA GLN A 37 7.77 -3.46 10.58
C GLN A 37 8.23 -4.32 9.40
N LEU A 38 7.44 -4.38 8.31
CA LEU A 38 7.80 -5.12 7.10
C LEU A 38 9.15 -4.62 6.54
N TYR A 39 9.30 -3.29 6.43
CA TYR A 39 10.54 -2.69 5.92
C TYR A 39 11.71 -2.95 6.85
N ARG A 40 11.52 -2.84 8.16
CA ARG A 40 12.57 -3.15 9.15
C ARG A 40 12.99 -4.62 9.10
N MET A 41 12.06 -5.54 8.92
CA MET A 41 12.36 -6.96 8.79
C MET A 41 13.13 -7.25 7.49
N LEU A 42 12.75 -6.62 6.38
CA LEU A 42 13.44 -6.74 5.10
C LEU A 42 14.88 -6.23 5.19
N LEU A 43 15.07 -5.02 5.71
CA LEU A 43 16.41 -4.42 5.86
C LEU A 43 17.31 -5.16 6.85
N ALA A 44 16.71 -5.78 7.86
CA ALA A 44 17.44 -6.63 8.82
C ALA A 44 17.73 -8.05 8.28
N GLY A 45 17.35 -8.35 7.03
CA GLY A 45 17.53 -9.68 6.45
C GLY A 45 16.69 -10.78 7.09
N ARG A 46 15.64 -10.42 7.84
CA ARG A 46 14.73 -11.38 8.49
C ARG A 46 13.70 -11.95 7.53
N THR A 47 13.49 -11.28 6.42
CA THR A 47 12.64 -11.71 5.31
C THR A 47 13.27 -11.28 4.00
N GLU A 48 13.01 -12.01 2.93
CA GLU A 48 13.50 -11.70 1.59
C GLU A 48 12.49 -10.93 0.75
N VAL A 49 11.21 -11.12 1.04
CA VAL A 49 10.11 -10.52 0.29
C VAL A 49 9.06 -9.98 1.26
N ILE A 50 8.63 -8.76 1.03
CA ILE A 50 7.47 -8.17 1.71
C ILE A 50 6.36 -7.86 0.70
N ALA A 51 5.11 -7.95 1.15
CA ALA A 51 3.95 -7.58 0.37
C ALA A 51 2.97 -6.79 1.25
N GLY A 52 2.53 -5.64 0.79
CA GLY A 52 1.58 -4.89 1.60
C GLY A 52 1.26 -3.46 1.19
N ASP A 53 2.06 -2.83 0.35
CA ASP A 53 1.89 -1.41 0.09
C ASP A 53 1.75 -1.11 -1.41
N THR A 54 1.12 0.03 -1.68
CA THR A 54 1.13 0.67 -3.00
C THR A 54 2.46 1.38 -3.22
N ASP A 55 2.72 1.79 -4.44
CA ASP A 55 3.92 2.59 -4.78
C ASP A 55 4.04 3.84 -3.91
N ALA A 56 2.93 4.55 -3.67
CA ALA A 56 2.92 5.73 -2.79
C ALA A 56 3.20 5.35 -1.33
N GLY A 57 2.68 4.21 -0.86
CA GLY A 57 2.96 3.67 0.46
C GLY A 57 4.43 3.32 0.64
N VAL A 58 5.04 2.66 -0.34
CA VAL A 58 6.47 2.35 -0.35
C VAL A 58 7.30 3.65 -0.26
N ALA A 59 6.99 4.65 -1.10
CA ALA A 59 7.68 5.93 -1.08
C ALA A 59 7.57 6.63 0.29
N TYR A 60 6.39 6.61 0.89
CA TYR A 60 6.16 7.15 2.22
C TYR A 60 7.01 6.47 3.30
N TYR A 61 7.02 5.14 3.36
CA TYR A 61 7.81 4.41 4.35
C TYR A 61 9.31 4.52 4.13
N CYS A 62 9.75 4.56 2.87
CA CYS A 62 11.16 4.82 2.55
C CYS A 62 11.60 6.18 3.12
N LEU A 63 10.79 7.21 2.95
CA LEU A 63 11.07 8.54 3.50
C LEU A 63 11.07 8.52 5.04
N GLN A 64 10.04 7.95 5.67
CA GLN A 64 9.90 7.92 7.13
C GLN A 64 11.01 7.12 7.83
N LEU A 65 11.49 6.06 7.20
CA LEU A 65 12.51 5.17 7.75
C LEU A 65 13.91 5.50 7.23
N ASN A 66 14.07 6.57 6.45
CA ASN A 66 15.33 6.97 5.82
C ASN A 66 16.00 5.81 5.05
N ILE A 67 15.18 5.11 4.24
CA ILE A 67 15.64 3.99 3.40
C ILE A 67 16.15 4.56 2.08
N ALA A 68 17.37 4.18 1.70
CA ALA A 68 17.95 4.57 0.42
C ALA A 68 17.15 4.01 -0.76
N THR A 69 17.09 4.76 -1.86
CA THR A 69 16.27 4.43 -3.04
C THR A 69 16.64 3.13 -3.72
N ASP A 70 17.89 2.71 -3.58
CA ASP A 70 18.48 1.49 -4.13
C ASP A 70 18.47 0.29 -3.16
N ALA A 71 18.03 0.52 -1.92
CA ALA A 71 17.96 -0.53 -0.90
C ALA A 71 16.80 -1.53 -1.12
N LEU A 72 15.79 -1.13 -1.91
CA LEU A 72 14.61 -1.94 -2.21
C LEU A 72 14.48 -2.18 -3.72
N ARG A 73 14.08 -3.38 -4.08
CA ARG A 73 13.77 -3.73 -5.46
C ARG A 73 12.30 -4.14 -5.58
N GLN A 74 11.56 -3.44 -6.41
CA GLN A 74 10.19 -3.82 -6.73
C GLN A 74 10.16 -5.05 -7.63
N ILE A 75 9.33 -6.03 -7.25
CA ILE A 75 8.98 -7.16 -8.12
C ILE A 75 7.81 -6.69 -9.00
N PRO A 76 7.91 -6.79 -10.34
CA PRO A 76 6.88 -6.26 -11.26
C PRO A 76 5.66 -7.20 -11.31
N VAL A 77 5.03 -7.43 -10.17
CA VAL A 77 3.83 -8.25 -10.03
C VAL A 77 2.78 -7.44 -9.27
N GLU A 78 1.70 -7.10 -9.96
CA GLU A 78 0.53 -6.51 -9.33
C GLU A 78 -0.29 -7.62 -8.68
N LEU A 79 -0.49 -7.54 -7.37
CA LEU A 79 -1.27 -8.54 -6.63
C LEU A 79 -2.78 -8.36 -6.83
N TYR A 80 -3.24 -7.12 -6.81
CA TYR A 80 -4.63 -6.76 -7.04
C TYR A 80 -4.76 -5.28 -7.37
N ARG A 81 -5.90 -4.92 -7.93
CA ARG A 81 -6.31 -3.53 -8.17
C ARG A 81 -7.68 -3.30 -7.57
N SER A 82 -7.86 -2.21 -6.84
CA SER A 82 -9.15 -1.84 -6.27
C SER A 82 -9.37 -0.33 -6.32
N SER A 83 -10.64 0.07 -6.30
CA SER A 83 -11.02 1.46 -6.07
C SER A 83 -11.01 1.76 -4.58
N LEU A 84 -10.59 2.96 -4.22
CA LEU A 84 -10.67 3.47 -2.86
C LEU A 84 -11.90 4.37 -2.72
N TYR A 85 -12.54 4.30 -1.56
CA TYR A 85 -13.74 5.05 -1.25
C TYR A 85 -13.57 5.79 0.08
N ILE A 86 -14.17 6.96 0.18
CA ILE A 86 -14.36 7.65 1.46
C ILE A 86 -15.63 7.09 2.07
N ALA A 87 -15.54 6.54 3.28
CA ALA A 87 -16.68 6.01 4.00
C ALA A 87 -17.18 7.01 5.04
N PHE A 88 -18.47 7.17 5.14
CA PHE A 88 -19.15 7.98 6.14
C PHE A 88 -19.96 7.08 7.07
N SER A 89 -20.23 7.56 8.28
CA SER A 89 -21.21 6.92 9.16
C SER A 89 -22.58 6.85 8.45
N ARG A 90 -23.34 5.81 8.75
CA ARG A 90 -24.72 5.67 8.24
C ARG A 90 -25.62 6.85 8.59
N ASP A 91 -25.32 7.50 9.73
CA ASP A 91 -26.11 8.62 10.27
C ASP A 91 -25.51 9.98 9.86
N SER A 92 -24.55 10.01 8.94
CA SER A 92 -24.00 11.27 8.42
C SER A 92 -25.05 12.04 7.61
N ASP A 93 -25.01 13.35 7.73
CA ASP A 93 -25.88 14.23 6.97
C ASP A 93 -25.62 14.07 5.44
N ASP A 94 -26.67 13.85 4.67
CA ASP A 94 -26.61 13.69 3.22
C ASP A 94 -26.00 14.92 2.52
N ALA A 95 -26.24 16.11 3.05
CA ALA A 95 -25.63 17.33 2.52
C ALA A 95 -24.11 17.34 2.70
N LEU A 96 -23.61 16.82 3.82
CA LEU A 96 -22.18 16.67 4.05
C LEU A 96 -21.57 15.66 3.08
N VAL A 97 -22.21 14.50 2.91
CA VAL A 97 -21.76 13.45 1.99
C VAL A 97 -21.72 13.97 0.55
N SER A 98 -22.77 14.68 0.12
CA SER A 98 -22.84 15.30 -1.21
C SER A 98 -21.73 16.34 -1.41
N ALA A 99 -21.50 17.21 -0.43
CA ALA A 99 -20.44 18.22 -0.51
C ALA A 99 -19.04 17.59 -0.68
N TRP A 100 -18.76 16.49 0.00
CA TRP A 100 -17.51 15.74 -0.17
C TRP A 100 -17.40 15.08 -1.55
N ALA A 101 -18.49 14.48 -2.04
CA ALA A 101 -18.53 13.88 -3.37
C ALA A 101 -18.27 14.93 -4.46
N ASP A 102 -18.92 16.08 -4.39
CA ASP A 102 -18.73 17.20 -5.32
C ASP A 102 -17.30 17.75 -5.28
N ALA A 103 -16.74 17.92 -4.09
CA ALA A 103 -15.36 18.40 -3.92
C ALA A 103 -14.35 17.42 -4.52
N LEU A 104 -14.53 16.11 -4.30
CA LEU A 104 -13.66 15.08 -4.89
C LEU A 104 -13.75 15.05 -6.41
N GLU A 105 -14.97 15.19 -6.97
CA GLU A 105 -15.18 15.23 -8.40
C GLU A 105 -14.56 16.49 -9.03
N GLN A 106 -14.64 17.64 -8.37
CA GLN A 106 -13.96 18.86 -8.81
C GLN A 106 -12.44 18.70 -8.82
N LEU A 107 -11.86 18.08 -7.78
CA LEU A 107 -10.43 17.77 -7.73
C LEU A 107 -10.02 16.82 -8.87
N ARG A 108 -10.86 15.86 -9.20
CA ARG A 108 -10.65 14.93 -10.32
C ARG A 108 -10.67 15.65 -11.66
N LEU A 109 -11.72 16.45 -11.91
CA LEU A 109 -11.92 17.17 -13.18
C LEU A 109 -10.87 18.28 -13.41
N SER A 110 -10.43 18.95 -12.36
CA SER A 110 -9.36 19.97 -12.43
C SER A 110 -7.97 19.39 -12.64
N GLY A 111 -7.80 18.07 -12.51
CA GLY A 111 -6.49 17.40 -12.54
C GLY A 111 -5.67 17.56 -11.25
N GLU A 112 -6.20 18.24 -10.26
CA GLU A 112 -5.52 18.47 -8.98
C GLU A 112 -5.30 17.16 -8.21
N LEU A 113 -6.28 16.25 -8.23
CA LEU A 113 -6.14 14.93 -7.63
C LEU A 113 -4.95 14.16 -8.24
N ALA A 114 -4.83 14.16 -9.56
CA ALA A 114 -3.72 13.53 -10.25
C ALA A 114 -2.38 14.22 -9.94
N ARG A 115 -2.38 15.55 -9.72
CA ARG A 115 -1.19 16.29 -9.31
C ARG A 115 -0.73 15.88 -7.91
N ILE A 116 -1.67 15.76 -6.97
CA ILE A 116 -1.40 15.29 -5.60
C ILE A 116 -0.84 13.87 -5.64
N GLN A 117 -1.47 12.95 -6.36
CA GLN A 117 -1.01 11.57 -6.48
C GLN A 117 0.43 11.51 -7.02
N ARG A 118 0.73 12.19 -8.12
CA ARG A 118 2.10 12.25 -8.68
C ARG A 118 3.11 12.81 -7.69
N ARG A 119 2.74 13.79 -6.88
CA ARG A 119 3.63 14.36 -5.86
C ARG A 119 4.07 13.30 -4.85
N TYR A 120 3.14 12.46 -4.39
CA TYR A 120 3.45 11.39 -3.45
C TYR A 120 4.21 10.23 -4.11
N GLU A 121 3.93 9.93 -5.37
CA GLU A 121 4.65 8.92 -6.14
C GLU A 121 6.09 9.34 -6.46
N GLN A 122 6.36 10.64 -6.58
CA GLN A 122 7.67 11.23 -6.89
C GLN A 122 8.46 11.67 -5.64
N MET A 123 7.98 11.35 -4.44
CA MET A 123 8.75 11.65 -3.23
C MET A 123 10.14 11.00 -3.28
N PRO A 124 11.21 11.73 -2.84
CA PRO A 124 12.55 11.17 -2.80
C PRO A 124 12.57 9.93 -1.94
N GLY A 125 12.95 8.81 -2.51
CA GLY A 125 12.90 7.48 -1.90
C GLY A 125 12.70 6.39 -2.95
N ARG A 126 12.50 6.79 -4.18
CA ARG A 126 12.48 5.91 -5.36
C ARG A 126 13.79 5.95 -6.13
#